data_4736f7a7ca8371e198844a99367a07fe
#
_entry.id   4736f7a7ca8371e198844a99367a07fe
#
_cell.length_a   1.000
_cell.length_b   1.000
_cell.length_c   1.000
_cell.angle_alpha   90.00
_cell.angle_beta   90.00
_cell.angle_gamma   90.00
#
_symmetry.space_group_name_H-M   'P 1'
#
loop_
_entity.id
_entity.type
_entity.pdbx_description
1 polymer ?
#
loop_
_entity_poly.entity_id
_entity_poly.type
_entity_poly.pdbx_seq_one_letter_code
_entity_poly.pdbx_strand_id
1 'polypeptide(L)'
;MKIINAIHAQGIGGVEQVFCDYQLALEQAGHEVALLISQNAHKKNQKEYQAKKIFKLRNNSQIGDFLKLCWIILSYKPDLIICHSRRLMKWSRILKIIFPKFFFKLKTVAVNHGITFDSSLHCDYIININKEIHDLVIATNFNKNNSFVVNNAIAITQKYYEKKINKDSITIGIYGRIELRKGFDILLNAIKIVIANYPNIRVKIGGFEVNENYNLQTIKDLVQKLDLQNNCYFAGVVKDKKEFFNDVDILAVPSREEPFGLVILEGFLHSALVISSNTEGGKLLIKDNIDGLLFENENVNDLAKKIIWLLQNLLKYHLLTKQAYSKLENEFCLSTLSVNLQNVLFKIQQ
;
A
#
# COMPACT_ATOMS: atom_id res chain seq x y z
N MET A 1 -3.37 -16.11 -20.65
CA MET A 1 -2.51 -15.09 -21.29
C MET A 1 -1.09 -15.20 -20.76
N LYS A 2 -0.12 -14.77 -21.57
CA LYS A 2 1.26 -14.49 -21.12
C LYS A 2 1.38 -13.04 -20.72
N ILE A 3 1.66 -12.76 -19.46
CA ILE A 3 1.68 -11.42 -18.88
C ILE A 3 3.09 -11.10 -18.36
N ILE A 4 3.59 -9.92 -18.68
CA ILE A 4 4.73 -9.35 -17.96
C ILE A 4 4.18 -8.38 -16.92
N ASN A 5 4.35 -8.71 -15.64
CA ASN A 5 4.14 -7.77 -14.55
C ASN A 5 5.45 -7.03 -14.30
N ALA A 6 5.44 -5.69 -14.37
CA ALA A 6 6.65 -4.90 -14.52
C ALA A 6 6.75 -3.74 -13.52
N ILE A 7 7.86 -3.69 -12.78
CA ILE A 7 8.20 -2.59 -11.87
C ILE A 7 9.65 -2.16 -12.04
N HIS A 8 9.89 -0.87 -12.04
CA HIS A 8 11.23 -0.30 -11.97
C HIS A 8 11.33 0.56 -10.69
N ALA A 9 11.52 -0.12 -9.57
CA ALA A 9 11.68 0.50 -8.25
C ALA A 9 12.96 -0.01 -7.58
N GLN A 10 13.45 0.74 -6.58
CA GLN A 10 14.68 0.39 -5.84
C GLN A 10 14.42 0.22 -4.34
N GLY A 11 13.18 0.40 -3.90
CA GLY A 11 12.78 0.44 -2.51
C GLY A 11 12.04 -0.80 -2.03
N ILE A 12 11.68 -0.79 -0.75
CA ILE A 12 10.68 -1.65 -0.13
C ILE A 12 9.54 -0.72 0.27
N GLY A 13 8.32 -0.96 -0.26
CA GLY A 13 7.18 -0.10 0.03
C GLY A 13 5.87 -0.70 -0.45
N GLY A 14 4.77 0.04 -0.27
CA GLY A 14 3.44 -0.43 -0.64
C GLY A 14 3.28 -0.75 -2.14
N VAL A 15 3.98 -0.04 -3.02
CA VAL A 15 3.92 -0.30 -4.48
C VAL A 15 4.54 -1.64 -4.83
N GLU A 16 5.68 -1.97 -4.20
CA GLU A 16 6.35 -3.27 -4.37
C GLU A 16 5.51 -4.41 -3.81
N GLN A 17 4.81 -4.21 -2.70
CA GLN A 17 3.86 -5.19 -2.18
C GLN A 17 2.72 -5.43 -3.17
N VAL A 18 2.06 -4.37 -3.67
CA VAL A 18 1.00 -4.48 -4.68
C VAL A 18 1.49 -5.19 -5.95
N PHE A 19 2.71 -4.92 -6.37
CA PHE A 19 3.31 -5.61 -7.52
C PHE A 19 3.41 -7.13 -7.29
N CYS A 20 3.80 -7.59 -6.09
CA CYS A 20 3.83 -9.00 -5.72
C CYS A 20 2.41 -9.58 -5.61
N ASP A 21 1.47 -8.84 -5.01
CA ASP A 21 0.08 -9.27 -4.87
C ASP A 21 -0.60 -9.44 -6.24
N TYR A 22 -0.29 -8.57 -7.21
CA TYR A 22 -0.74 -8.71 -8.60
C TYR A 22 -0.19 -9.99 -9.25
N GLN A 23 1.08 -10.31 -9.05
CA GLN A 23 1.65 -11.57 -9.54
C GLN A 23 0.83 -12.76 -9.02
N LEU A 24 0.68 -12.85 -7.70
CA LEU A 24 -0.03 -13.97 -7.07
C LEU A 24 -1.49 -14.08 -7.54
N ALA A 25 -2.18 -12.95 -7.62
CA ALA A 25 -3.58 -12.88 -8.06
C ALA A 25 -3.75 -13.28 -9.53
N LEU A 26 -2.83 -12.87 -10.42
CA LEU A 26 -2.85 -13.23 -11.84
C LEU A 26 -2.51 -14.71 -12.06
N GLU A 27 -1.55 -15.26 -11.30
CA GLU A 27 -1.22 -16.70 -11.33
C GLU A 27 -2.40 -17.53 -10.81
N GLN A 28 -3.09 -17.07 -9.76
CA GLN A 28 -4.31 -17.70 -9.24
C GLN A 28 -5.44 -17.68 -10.28
N ALA A 29 -5.52 -16.64 -11.12
CA ALA A 29 -6.45 -16.56 -12.25
C ALA A 29 -6.04 -17.44 -13.44
N GLY A 30 -4.95 -18.21 -13.35
CA GLY A 30 -4.50 -19.15 -14.39
C GLY A 30 -3.66 -18.52 -15.50
N HIS A 31 -3.08 -17.33 -15.29
CA HIS A 31 -2.20 -16.70 -16.29
C HIS A 31 -0.74 -17.11 -16.10
N GLU A 32 0.01 -17.12 -17.21
CA GLU A 32 1.48 -17.24 -17.19
C GLU A 32 2.09 -15.88 -16.90
N VAL A 33 2.64 -15.68 -15.69
CA VAL A 33 3.18 -14.37 -15.26
C VAL A 33 4.70 -14.42 -15.23
N ALA A 34 5.34 -13.49 -15.92
CA ALA A 34 6.75 -13.19 -15.78
C ALA A 34 6.94 -11.84 -15.09
N LEU A 35 7.91 -11.73 -14.21
CA LEU A 35 8.25 -10.47 -13.57
C LEU A 35 9.34 -9.74 -14.36
N LEU A 36 9.20 -8.42 -14.50
CA LEU A 36 10.25 -7.53 -14.98
C LEU A 36 10.60 -6.54 -13.86
N ILE A 37 11.81 -6.66 -13.33
CA ILE A 37 12.25 -5.90 -12.16
C ILE A 37 13.61 -5.24 -12.38
N SER A 38 13.98 -4.27 -11.56
CA SER A 38 15.34 -3.74 -11.54
C SER A 38 16.28 -4.73 -10.82
N GLN A 39 17.52 -4.85 -11.27
CA GLN A 39 18.50 -5.75 -10.69
C GLN A 39 18.80 -5.43 -9.22
N ASN A 40 18.76 -4.15 -8.83
CA ASN A 40 19.00 -3.71 -7.47
C ASN A 40 17.81 -4.06 -6.54
N ALA A 41 16.57 -4.00 -7.03
CA ALA A 41 15.40 -4.43 -6.29
C ALA A 41 15.45 -5.93 -5.96
N HIS A 42 15.86 -6.76 -6.95
CA HIS A 42 15.99 -8.21 -6.75
C HIS A 42 16.98 -8.55 -5.62
N LYS A 43 18.11 -7.86 -5.51
CA LYS A 43 19.09 -8.13 -4.44
C LYS A 43 18.54 -7.83 -3.04
N LYS A 44 17.66 -6.85 -2.92
CA LYS A 44 17.05 -6.45 -1.64
C LYS A 44 15.86 -7.33 -1.23
N ASN A 45 15.10 -7.86 -2.20
CA ASN A 45 13.80 -8.52 -1.99
C ASN A 45 13.74 -9.93 -2.58
N GLN A 46 14.85 -10.68 -2.58
CA GLN A 46 14.92 -12.03 -3.19
C GLN A 46 13.86 -13.01 -2.69
N LYS A 47 13.44 -12.89 -1.42
CA LYS A 47 12.44 -13.78 -0.82
C LYS A 47 10.99 -13.49 -1.25
N GLU A 48 10.73 -12.28 -1.76
CA GLU A 48 9.39 -11.83 -2.15
C GLU A 48 9.05 -12.12 -3.61
N TYR A 49 10.09 -12.20 -4.49
CA TYR A 49 9.90 -12.46 -5.92
C TYR A 49 9.98 -13.95 -6.23
N GLN A 50 8.84 -14.63 -6.24
CA GLN A 50 8.76 -16.11 -6.41
C GLN A 50 8.22 -16.56 -7.77
N ALA A 51 8.24 -15.71 -8.79
CA ALA A 51 7.74 -16.09 -10.12
C ALA A 51 8.62 -17.12 -10.82
N LYS A 52 8.00 -17.98 -11.64
CA LYS A 52 8.69 -18.97 -12.49
C LYS A 52 9.69 -18.33 -13.47
N LYS A 53 9.45 -17.08 -13.87
CA LYS A 53 10.31 -16.34 -14.79
C LYS A 53 10.50 -14.89 -14.34
N ILE A 54 11.76 -14.49 -14.19
CA ILE A 54 12.14 -13.15 -13.76
C ILE A 54 13.14 -12.55 -14.76
N PHE A 55 12.76 -11.42 -15.34
CA PHE A 55 13.62 -10.58 -16.15
C PHE A 55 14.17 -9.42 -15.33
N LYS A 56 15.45 -9.08 -15.51
CA LYS A 56 16.14 -8.04 -14.73
C LYS A 56 16.66 -6.94 -15.62
N LEU A 57 16.33 -5.68 -15.32
CA LEU A 57 16.95 -4.51 -15.93
C LEU A 57 18.20 -4.11 -15.12
N ARG A 58 19.29 -3.74 -15.79
CA ARG A 58 20.59 -3.53 -15.12
C ARG A 58 20.71 -2.20 -14.38
N ASN A 59 19.88 -1.19 -14.73
CA ASN A 59 19.92 0.19 -14.20
C ASN A 59 21.21 0.98 -14.55
N ASN A 60 22.04 0.47 -15.44
CA ASN A 60 23.31 1.11 -15.80
C ASN A 60 23.15 2.17 -16.89
N SER A 61 22.11 2.05 -17.73
CA SER A 61 21.83 2.95 -18.85
C SER A 61 20.36 2.88 -19.21
N GLN A 62 19.71 4.04 -19.39
CA GLN A 62 18.31 4.07 -19.82
C GLN A 62 18.12 3.45 -21.21
N ILE A 63 19.06 3.70 -22.13
CA ILE A 63 19.01 3.14 -23.48
C ILE A 63 19.24 1.63 -23.45
N GLY A 64 20.23 1.16 -22.70
CA GLY A 64 20.52 -0.26 -22.58
C GLY A 64 19.37 -1.07 -21.96
N ASP A 65 18.71 -0.51 -20.95
CA ASP A 65 17.55 -1.14 -20.32
C ASP A 65 16.32 -1.13 -21.26
N PHE A 66 16.15 -0.05 -22.06
CA PHE A 66 15.10 0.01 -23.07
C PHE A 66 15.32 -1.04 -24.18
N LEU A 67 16.53 -1.17 -24.72
CA LEU A 67 16.87 -2.19 -25.71
C LEU A 67 16.68 -3.60 -25.15
N LYS A 68 17.03 -3.81 -23.89
CA LYS A 68 16.77 -5.08 -23.21
C LYS A 68 15.28 -5.37 -23.05
N LEU A 69 14.46 -4.36 -22.72
CA LEU A 69 13.00 -4.49 -22.71
C LEU A 69 12.48 -4.90 -24.09
N CYS A 70 12.95 -4.27 -25.17
CA CYS A 70 12.58 -4.66 -26.54
C CYS A 70 12.91 -6.14 -26.81
N TRP A 71 14.12 -6.56 -26.47
CA TRP A 71 14.55 -7.96 -26.62
C TRP A 71 13.68 -8.93 -25.81
N ILE A 72 13.36 -8.59 -24.55
CA ILE A 72 12.49 -9.40 -23.70
C ILE A 72 11.10 -9.56 -24.34
N ILE A 73 10.50 -8.49 -24.83
CA ILE A 73 9.17 -8.54 -25.44
C ILE A 73 9.20 -9.39 -26.72
N LEU A 74 10.19 -9.21 -27.58
CA LEU A 74 10.34 -9.98 -28.84
C LEU A 74 10.57 -11.48 -28.58
N SER A 75 11.36 -11.82 -27.55
CA SER A 75 11.70 -13.19 -27.22
C SER A 75 10.61 -13.92 -26.42
N TYR A 76 9.99 -13.24 -25.45
CA TYR A 76 8.96 -13.83 -24.59
C TYR A 76 7.57 -13.79 -25.22
N LYS A 77 7.31 -12.81 -26.09
CA LYS A 77 6.04 -12.58 -26.80
C LYS A 77 4.85 -12.51 -25.83
N PRO A 78 4.84 -11.56 -24.88
CA PRO A 78 3.72 -11.40 -23.96
C PRO A 78 2.49 -10.87 -24.72
N ASP A 79 1.31 -11.25 -24.24
CA ASP A 79 0.03 -10.68 -24.70
C ASP A 79 -0.19 -9.28 -24.06
N LEU A 80 0.33 -9.10 -22.84
CA LEU A 80 0.08 -7.92 -22.01
C LEU A 80 1.31 -7.57 -21.17
N ILE A 81 1.52 -6.26 -20.97
CA ILE A 81 2.45 -5.73 -19.96
C ILE A 81 1.66 -4.88 -18.97
N ILE A 82 1.77 -5.20 -17.68
CA ILE A 82 1.23 -4.41 -16.56
C ILE A 82 2.38 -3.60 -15.97
N CYS A 83 2.26 -2.28 -15.97
CA CYS A 83 3.30 -1.35 -15.56
C CYS A 83 2.97 -0.68 -14.22
N HIS A 84 3.79 -0.92 -13.18
CA HIS A 84 3.67 -0.29 -11.86
C HIS A 84 4.58 0.92 -11.67
N SER A 85 5.33 1.35 -12.68
CA SER A 85 6.25 2.48 -12.56
C SER A 85 6.21 3.40 -13.78
N ARG A 86 6.36 4.71 -13.53
CA ARG A 86 6.28 5.77 -14.56
C ARG A 86 7.24 5.56 -15.71
N ARG A 87 8.47 5.07 -15.47
CA ARG A 87 9.47 4.81 -16.51
C ARG A 87 8.98 3.78 -17.51
N LEU A 88 8.42 2.67 -17.02
CA LEU A 88 7.90 1.60 -17.89
C LEU A 88 6.67 2.06 -18.67
N MET A 89 5.79 2.87 -18.07
CA MET A 89 4.65 3.47 -18.75
C MET A 89 5.10 4.38 -19.93
N LYS A 90 6.13 5.22 -19.73
CA LYS A 90 6.70 6.04 -20.80
C LYS A 90 7.36 5.20 -21.90
N TRP A 91 8.08 4.15 -21.54
CA TRP A 91 8.71 3.26 -22.50
C TRP A 91 7.69 2.49 -23.33
N SER A 92 6.54 2.12 -22.81
CA SER A 92 5.46 1.47 -23.57
C SER A 92 4.97 2.35 -24.74
N ARG A 93 4.88 3.68 -24.54
CA ARG A 93 4.58 4.63 -25.62
C ARG A 93 5.67 4.64 -26.69
N ILE A 94 6.95 4.74 -26.26
CA ILE A 94 8.10 4.80 -27.17
C ILE A 94 8.17 3.54 -28.02
N LEU A 95 7.94 2.36 -27.44
CA LEU A 95 7.90 1.07 -28.15
C LEU A 95 6.88 1.08 -29.30
N LYS A 96 5.69 1.60 -29.07
CA LYS A 96 4.62 1.66 -30.09
C LYS A 96 4.91 2.65 -31.20
N ILE A 97 5.59 3.76 -30.90
CA ILE A 97 5.99 4.77 -31.90
C ILE A 97 7.12 4.25 -32.79
N ILE A 98 8.16 3.65 -32.20
CA ILE A 98 9.36 3.26 -32.95
C ILE A 98 9.13 1.94 -33.69
N PHE A 99 8.36 1.01 -33.12
CA PHE A 99 8.17 -0.33 -33.68
C PHE A 99 6.70 -0.71 -33.82
N PRO A 100 5.87 0.07 -34.54
CA PRO A 100 4.43 -0.15 -34.57
C PRO A 100 4.04 -1.55 -35.10
N LYS A 101 4.74 -2.06 -36.12
CA LYS A 101 4.47 -3.39 -36.70
C LYS A 101 4.71 -4.56 -35.74
N PHE A 102 5.70 -4.42 -34.84
CA PHE A 102 6.06 -5.49 -33.89
C PHE A 102 5.26 -5.44 -32.60
N PHE A 103 4.86 -4.25 -32.16
CA PHE A 103 4.21 -4.05 -30.87
C PHE A 103 2.72 -3.70 -30.99
N PHE A 104 2.14 -3.74 -32.19
CA PHE A 104 0.73 -3.42 -32.45
C PHE A 104 -0.23 -4.32 -31.63
N LYS A 105 0.09 -5.61 -31.48
CA LYS A 105 -0.73 -6.57 -30.73
C LYS A 105 -0.50 -6.53 -29.21
N LEU A 106 0.60 -5.93 -28.77
CA LEU A 106 0.94 -5.87 -27.35
C LEU A 106 0.05 -4.85 -26.65
N LYS A 107 -0.73 -5.30 -25.69
CA LYS A 107 -1.52 -4.42 -24.80
C LYS A 107 -0.67 -3.93 -23.64
N THR A 108 -0.89 -2.70 -23.22
CA THR A 108 -0.19 -2.08 -22.10
C THR A 108 -1.19 -1.57 -21.07
N VAL A 109 -1.00 -1.95 -19.81
CA VAL A 109 -1.82 -1.53 -18.68
C VAL A 109 -0.95 -0.77 -17.68
N ALA A 110 -1.36 0.42 -17.31
CA ALA A 110 -0.77 1.16 -16.20
C ALA A 110 -1.53 0.88 -14.90
N VAL A 111 -0.82 0.78 -13.77
CA VAL A 111 -1.43 0.74 -12.43
C VAL A 111 -1.07 2.04 -11.71
N ASN A 112 -2.08 2.85 -11.42
CA ASN A 112 -1.94 4.11 -10.69
C ASN A 112 -2.02 3.85 -9.18
N HIS A 113 -0.94 4.15 -8.47
CA HIS A 113 -0.80 4.00 -7.01
C HIS A 113 -1.03 5.31 -6.23
N GLY A 114 -1.37 6.40 -6.92
CA GLY A 114 -1.60 7.72 -6.34
C GLY A 114 -2.01 8.73 -7.41
N ILE A 115 -2.19 9.98 -6.99
CA ILE A 115 -2.72 11.07 -7.81
C ILE A 115 -1.78 11.55 -8.95
N THR A 116 -0.53 11.13 -8.96
CA THR A 116 0.42 11.47 -10.04
C THR A 116 0.42 10.39 -11.12
N PHE A 117 -0.39 10.56 -12.15
CA PHE A 117 -0.69 9.55 -13.16
C PHE A 117 -0.40 9.96 -14.62
N ASP A 118 0.21 11.13 -14.89
CA ASP A 118 0.47 11.60 -16.28
C ASP A 118 1.11 10.55 -17.18
N SER A 119 2.03 9.76 -16.62
CA SER A 119 2.71 8.71 -17.38
C SER A 119 1.78 7.55 -17.78
N SER A 120 0.71 7.31 -17.03
CA SER A 120 -0.25 6.23 -17.29
C SER A 120 -1.11 6.50 -18.51
N LEU A 121 -1.34 7.78 -18.86
CA LEU A 121 -2.09 8.20 -20.05
C LEU A 121 -1.44 7.73 -21.35
N HIS A 122 -0.21 7.21 -21.31
CA HIS A 122 0.50 6.65 -22.45
C HIS A 122 0.25 5.15 -22.67
N CYS A 123 -0.43 4.48 -21.75
CA CYS A 123 -0.82 3.08 -21.87
C CYS A 123 -2.19 2.93 -22.53
N ASP A 124 -2.50 1.73 -23.03
CA ASP A 124 -3.81 1.46 -23.67
C ASP A 124 -4.92 1.42 -22.63
N TYR A 125 -4.61 0.92 -21.45
CA TYR A 125 -5.56 0.73 -20.34
C TYR A 125 -4.94 1.22 -19.03
N ILE A 126 -5.80 1.63 -18.11
CA ILE A 126 -5.40 2.11 -16.79
C ILE A 126 -6.21 1.40 -15.71
N ILE A 127 -5.53 0.88 -14.71
CA ILE A 127 -6.10 0.42 -13.45
C ILE A 127 -5.79 1.45 -12.37
N ASN A 128 -6.81 1.92 -11.66
CA ASN A 128 -6.71 2.87 -10.57
C ASN A 128 -7.05 2.16 -9.26
N ILE A 129 -6.27 2.40 -8.20
CA ILE A 129 -6.46 1.71 -6.91
C ILE A 129 -7.68 2.19 -6.13
N ASN A 130 -8.30 3.31 -6.52
CA ASN A 130 -9.52 3.84 -5.95
C ASN A 130 -10.32 4.66 -6.98
N LYS A 131 -11.53 5.03 -6.60
CA LYS A 131 -12.45 5.79 -7.44
C LYS A 131 -11.97 7.23 -7.69
N GLU A 132 -11.38 7.90 -6.70
CA GLU A 132 -10.90 9.27 -6.83
C GLU A 132 -9.86 9.38 -7.97
N ILE A 133 -8.84 8.50 -7.97
CA ILE A 133 -7.81 8.48 -9.02
C ILE A 133 -8.45 8.17 -10.38
N HIS A 134 -9.44 7.26 -10.44
CA HIS A 134 -10.16 6.98 -11.67
C HIS A 134 -10.89 8.22 -12.20
N ASP A 135 -11.61 8.94 -11.36
CA ASP A 135 -12.36 10.14 -11.74
C ASP A 135 -11.40 11.25 -12.24
N LEU A 136 -10.23 11.40 -11.58
CA LEU A 136 -9.18 12.32 -12.04
C LEU A 136 -8.63 11.92 -13.42
N VAL A 137 -8.41 10.63 -13.68
CA VAL A 137 -7.97 10.12 -15.00
C VAL A 137 -9.01 10.43 -16.07
N ILE A 138 -10.29 10.17 -15.80
CA ILE A 138 -11.38 10.45 -16.74
C ILE A 138 -11.49 11.96 -17.04
N ALA A 139 -11.25 12.81 -16.06
CA ALA A 139 -11.24 14.27 -16.24
C ALA A 139 -10.17 14.76 -17.24
N THR A 140 -9.14 13.94 -17.57
CA THR A 140 -8.15 14.25 -18.63
C THR A 140 -8.61 13.86 -20.05
N ASN A 141 -9.87 13.50 -20.24
CA ASN A 141 -10.41 12.96 -21.50
C ASN A 141 -9.84 11.58 -21.90
N PHE A 142 -9.24 10.84 -20.96
CA PHE A 142 -8.89 9.45 -21.22
C PHE A 142 -10.16 8.61 -21.44
N ASN A 143 -10.09 7.65 -22.37
CA ASN A 143 -11.26 6.83 -22.70
C ASN A 143 -11.73 6.07 -21.45
N LYS A 144 -12.94 6.39 -20.97
CA LYS A 144 -13.53 5.78 -19.78
C LYS A 144 -13.68 4.25 -19.85
N ASN A 145 -13.85 3.71 -21.07
CA ASN A 145 -13.96 2.27 -21.26
C ASN A 145 -12.61 1.54 -21.08
N ASN A 146 -11.51 2.28 -21.09
CA ASN A 146 -10.15 1.78 -20.90
C ASN A 146 -9.59 2.07 -19.52
N SER A 147 -10.38 2.66 -18.62
CA SER A 147 -10.00 2.98 -17.24
C SER A 147 -10.85 2.19 -16.26
N PHE A 148 -10.20 1.47 -15.34
CA PHE A 148 -10.83 0.56 -14.40
C PHE A 148 -10.47 0.92 -12.95
N VAL A 149 -11.34 0.59 -12.02
CA VAL A 149 -11.04 0.64 -10.58
C VAL A 149 -10.81 -0.79 -10.10
N VAL A 150 -9.62 -1.06 -9.57
CA VAL A 150 -9.30 -2.32 -8.89
C VAL A 150 -8.56 -1.96 -7.60
N ASN A 151 -9.23 -2.19 -6.48
CA ASN A 151 -8.64 -1.95 -5.17
C ASN A 151 -7.46 -2.90 -4.92
N ASN A 152 -6.46 -2.43 -4.18
CA ASN A 152 -5.39 -3.29 -3.71
C ASN A 152 -5.94 -4.31 -2.70
N ALA A 153 -5.19 -5.37 -2.50
CA ALA A 153 -5.49 -6.43 -1.55
C ALA A 153 -4.22 -6.87 -0.83
N ILE A 154 -4.36 -7.70 0.18
CA ILE A 154 -3.24 -8.37 0.83
C ILE A 154 -3.49 -9.87 0.96
N ALA A 155 -2.41 -10.64 1.10
CA ALA A 155 -2.51 -12.05 1.42
C ALA A 155 -3.01 -12.26 2.85
N ILE A 156 -4.02 -13.12 3.03
CA ILE A 156 -4.47 -13.54 4.36
C ILE A 156 -3.56 -14.65 4.85
N THR A 157 -2.64 -14.30 5.74
CA THR A 157 -1.61 -15.21 6.27
C THR A 157 -1.98 -15.84 7.60
N GLN A 158 -3.06 -15.39 8.22
CA GLN A 158 -3.56 -15.92 9.50
C GLN A 158 -5.06 -15.69 9.62
N LYS A 159 -5.72 -16.48 10.47
CA LYS A 159 -7.15 -16.29 10.81
C LYS A 159 -7.30 -15.20 11.86
N TYR A 160 -8.51 -14.64 11.95
CA TYR A 160 -8.88 -13.74 13.04
C TYR A 160 -8.59 -14.39 14.40
N TYR A 161 -8.06 -13.62 15.30
CA TYR A 161 -7.89 -14.01 16.71
C TYR A 161 -8.23 -12.84 17.63
N GLU A 162 -8.82 -13.16 18.77
CA GLU A 162 -9.12 -12.14 19.77
C GLU A 162 -7.88 -11.81 20.59
N LYS A 163 -7.44 -10.55 20.53
CA LYS A 163 -6.34 -10.06 21.36
C LYS A 163 -6.80 -9.90 22.80
N LYS A 164 -6.00 -10.37 23.74
CA LYS A 164 -6.20 -10.07 25.17
C LYS A 164 -5.72 -8.64 25.45
N ILE A 165 -6.66 -7.72 25.56
CA ILE A 165 -6.36 -6.31 25.80
C ILE A 165 -6.10 -6.10 27.31
N ASN A 166 -4.90 -5.64 27.64
CA ASN A 166 -4.58 -5.19 28.97
C ASN A 166 -4.99 -3.73 29.13
N LYS A 167 -6.05 -3.48 29.91
CA LYS A 167 -6.59 -2.13 30.14
C LYS A 167 -5.59 -1.18 30.78
N ASP A 168 -4.65 -1.71 31.56
CA ASP A 168 -3.64 -0.92 32.28
C ASP A 168 -2.42 -0.60 31.42
N SER A 169 -2.29 -1.18 30.21
CA SER A 169 -1.13 -0.99 29.34
C SER A 169 -1.50 -1.23 27.88
N ILE A 170 -2.14 -0.25 27.25
CA ILE A 170 -2.49 -0.26 25.82
C ILE A 170 -1.30 0.21 24.98
N THR A 171 -0.96 -0.51 23.94
CA THR A 171 0.08 -0.12 22.98
C THR A 171 -0.54 0.39 21.67
N ILE A 172 -0.22 1.62 21.32
CA ILE A 172 -0.60 2.24 20.04
C ILE A 172 0.59 2.15 19.09
N GLY A 173 0.44 1.45 17.99
CA GLY A 173 1.48 1.32 16.96
C GLY A 173 1.30 2.34 15.83
N ILE A 174 2.41 2.85 15.33
CA ILE A 174 2.49 3.57 14.06
C ILE A 174 3.72 3.10 13.31
N TYR A 175 3.59 2.80 12.00
CA TYR A 175 4.76 2.46 11.21
C TYR A 175 4.60 2.82 9.73
N GLY A 176 5.74 3.00 9.07
CA GLY A 176 5.80 3.32 7.65
C GLY A 176 7.06 4.09 7.30
N ARG A 177 7.03 4.77 6.16
CA ARG A 177 8.09 5.73 5.80
C ARG A 177 8.06 6.90 6.76
N ILE A 178 9.22 7.25 7.33
CA ILE A 178 9.33 8.43 8.19
C ILE A 178 9.36 9.66 7.28
N GLU A 179 8.18 10.21 7.05
CA GLU A 179 7.92 11.40 6.24
C GLU A 179 6.72 12.17 6.82
N LEU A 180 6.68 13.48 6.65
CA LEU A 180 5.65 14.36 7.21
C LEU A 180 4.23 13.90 6.83
N ARG A 181 4.07 13.38 5.61
CA ARG A 181 2.81 12.87 5.09
C ARG A 181 2.21 11.74 5.95
N LYS A 182 3.02 10.99 6.71
CA LYS A 182 2.55 9.88 7.57
C LYS A 182 2.04 10.31 8.93
N GLY A 183 2.18 11.58 9.31
CA GLY A 183 1.54 12.16 10.49
C GLY A 183 2.05 11.64 11.83
N PHE A 184 3.33 11.24 11.94
CA PHE A 184 3.92 10.85 13.24
C PHE A 184 3.77 11.98 14.28
N ASP A 185 3.91 13.22 13.84
CA ASP A 185 3.73 14.42 14.65
C ASP A 185 2.27 14.57 15.14
N ILE A 186 1.28 14.26 14.30
CA ILE A 186 -0.15 14.30 14.68
C ILE A 186 -0.40 13.30 15.81
N LEU A 187 0.10 12.05 15.68
CA LEU A 187 -0.05 11.04 16.72
C LEU A 187 0.61 11.48 18.03
N LEU A 188 1.87 11.91 17.99
CA LEU A 188 2.61 12.27 19.21
C LEU A 188 1.95 13.42 19.96
N ASN A 189 1.46 14.45 19.24
CA ASN A 189 0.69 15.54 19.86
C ASN A 189 -0.64 15.05 20.46
N ALA A 190 -1.34 14.12 19.80
CA ALA A 190 -2.56 13.51 20.36
C ALA A 190 -2.25 12.68 21.62
N ILE A 191 -1.16 11.91 21.62
CA ILE A 191 -0.71 11.14 22.79
C ILE A 191 -0.41 12.06 23.97
N LYS A 192 0.21 13.24 23.76
CA LYS A 192 0.45 14.21 24.85
C LYS A 192 -0.85 14.60 25.56
N ILE A 193 -1.96 14.69 24.82
CA ILE A 193 -3.29 14.95 25.41
C ILE A 193 -3.81 13.72 26.17
N VAL A 194 -3.67 12.54 25.56
CA VAL A 194 -4.22 11.28 26.11
C VAL A 194 -3.55 10.90 27.42
N ILE A 195 -2.21 11.04 27.54
CA ILE A 195 -1.47 10.63 28.75
C ILE A 195 -1.83 11.42 30.01
N ALA A 196 -2.46 12.58 29.87
CA ALA A 196 -2.94 13.35 31.03
C ALA A 196 -3.94 12.54 31.89
N ASN A 197 -4.74 11.66 31.27
CA ASN A 197 -5.70 10.81 31.97
C ASN A 197 -5.34 9.30 31.89
N TYR A 198 -4.46 8.91 30.96
CA TYR A 198 -4.06 7.52 30.69
C TYR A 198 -2.52 7.43 30.59
N PRO A 199 -1.79 7.62 31.73
CA PRO A 199 -0.31 7.74 31.73
C PRO A 199 0.41 6.47 31.27
N ASN A 200 -0.23 5.30 31.33
CA ASN A 200 0.37 4.01 30.99
C ASN A 200 0.26 3.64 29.50
N ILE A 201 -0.27 4.53 28.64
CA ILE A 201 -0.29 4.33 27.19
C ILE A 201 1.15 4.21 26.68
N ARG A 202 1.39 3.22 25.84
CA ARG A 202 2.65 3.03 25.11
C ARG A 202 2.47 3.33 23.63
N VAL A 203 3.52 3.88 23.02
CA VAL A 203 3.55 4.16 21.57
C VAL A 203 4.72 3.40 20.94
N LYS A 204 4.43 2.48 20.04
CA LYS A 204 5.42 1.73 19.25
C LYS A 204 5.62 2.42 17.90
N ILE A 205 6.80 2.96 17.68
CA ILE A 205 7.16 3.70 16.48
C ILE A 205 8.06 2.84 15.60
N GLY A 206 7.56 2.42 14.43
CA GLY A 206 8.33 1.67 13.46
C GLY A 206 8.47 2.43 12.14
N GLY A 207 9.58 2.23 11.43
CA GLY A 207 9.71 2.85 10.12
C GLY A 207 11.13 2.93 9.60
N PHE A 208 11.23 3.46 8.38
CA PHE A 208 12.50 3.73 7.72
C PHE A 208 12.51 5.12 7.09
N GLU A 209 13.68 5.71 7.05
CA GLU A 209 13.91 7.06 6.54
C GLU A 209 13.92 7.08 5.01
N VAL A 210 13.38 8.14 4.43
CA VAL A 210 13.33 8.36 2.98
C VAL A 210 13.90 9.71 2.53
N ASN A 211 14.00 10.68 3.46
CA ASN A 211 14.60 11.99 3.20
C ASN A 211 15.33 12.52 4.43
N GLU A 212 16.19 13.52 4.23
CA GLU A 212 17.02 14.11 5.29
C GLU A 212 16.27 15.15 6.14
N ASN A 213 15.24 15.79 5.58
CA ASN A 213 14.55 16.92 6.22
C ASN A 213 13.52 16.48 7.28
N TYR A 214 12.98 15.27 7.16
CA TYR A 214 12.05 14.68 8.12
C TYR A 214 12.45 13.22 8.34
N ASN A 215 13.16 12.96 9.43
CA ASN A 215 13.85 11.71 9.69
C ASN A 215 13.57 11.21 11.11
N LEU A 216 14.19 10.11 11.51
CA LEU A 216 14.02 9.52 12.84
C LEU A 216 14.45 10.48 13.97
N GLN A 217 15.48 11.30 13.74
CA GLN A 217 15.91 12.28 14.73
C GLN A 217 14.83 13.33 14.97
N THR A 218 14.17 13.83 13.92
CA THR A 218 13.02 14.74 14.04
C THR A 218 11.91 14.17 14.94
N ILE A 219 11.63 12.87 14.82
CA ILE A 219 10.63 12.20 15.67
C ILE A 219 11.12 12.09 17.11
N LYS A 220 12.40 11.74 17.33
CA LYS A 220 13.00 11.67 18.68
C LYS A 220 13.00 13.02 19.39
N ASP A 221 13.34 14.08 18.66
CA ASP A 221 13.33 15.45 19.19
C ASP A 221 11.91 15.87 19.59
N LEU A 222 10.90 15.48 18.80
CA LEU A 222 9.50 15.74 19.13
C LEU A 222 9.05 14.93 20.36
N VAL A 223 9.43 13.66 20.48
CA VAL A 223 9.17 12.84 21.67
C VAL A 223 9.76 13.51 22.92
N GLN A 224 10.98 14.02 22.83
CA GLN A 224 11.64 14.74 23.93
C GLN A 224 10.91 16.06 24.25
N LYS A 225 10.58 16.86 23.24
CA LYS A 225 9.87 18.14 23.41
C LYS A 225 8.50 17.97 24.07
N LEU A 226 7.83 16.84 23.85
CA LEU A 226 6.51 16.54 24.39
C LEU A 226 6.56 15.77 25.73
N ASP A 227 7.74 15.48 26.29
CA ASP A 227 7.96 14.67 27.51
C ASP A 227 7.33 13.27 27.39
N LEU A 228 7.49 12.59 26.24
CA LEU A 228 6.93 11.27 25.94
C LEU A 228 7.96 10.13 25.98
N GLN A 229 9.17 10.35 26.50
CA GLN A 229 10.27 9.38 26.47
C GLN A 229 9.92 8.07 27.19
N ASN A 230 9.11 8.16 28.26
CA ASN A 230 8.67 7.00 29.02
C ASN A 230 7.51 6.24 28.36
N ASN A 231 6.83 6.85 27.39
CA ASN A 231 5.69 6.28 26.69
C ASN A 231 6.06 5.73 25.31
N CYS A 232 7.09 6.28 24.65
CA CYS A 232 7.45 5.95 23.27
C CYS A 232 8.65 5.02 23.20
N TYR A 233 8.57 4.00 22.33
CA TYR A 233 9.73 3.19 21.98
C TYR A 233 9.83 2.96 20.47
N PHE A 234 11.06 2.84 19.97
CA PHE A 234 11.37 2.77 18.55
C PHE A 234 11.68 1.33 18.16
N ALA A 235 10.85 0.75 17.30
CA ALA A 235 10.99 -0.62 16.79
C ALA A 235 11.94 -0.72 15.59
N GLY A 236 12.45 0.41 15.07
CA GLY A 236 13.27 0.42 13.87
C GLY A 236 12.49 0.05 12.61
N VAL A 237 13.17 -0.51 11.61
CA VAL A 237 12.56 -0.94 10.35
C VAL A 237 11.71 -2.18 10.59
N VAL A 238 10.40 -2.09 10.32
CA VAL A 238 9.46 -3.21 10.45
C VAL A 238 9.68 -4.17 9.28
N LYS A 239 10.45 -5.24 9.51
CA LYS A 239 10.69 -6.31 8.53
C LYS A 239 9.68 -7.43 8.68
N ASP A 240 9.35 -7.78 9.91
CA ASP A 240 8.30 -8.76 10.26
C ASP A 240 7.10 -8.02 10.85
N LYS A 241 6.01 -8.00 10.09
CA LYS A 241 4.77 -7.36 10.52
C LYS A 241 4.12 -8.09 11.69
N LYS A 242 4.22 -9.43 11.70
CA LYS A 242 3.69 -10.24 12.81
C LYS A 242 4.38 -9.87 14.13
N GLU A 243 5.70 -9.75 14.11
CA GLU A 243 6.48 -9.32 15.29
C GLU A 243 6.09 -7.89 15.71
N PHE A 244 5.90 -6.97 14.75
CA PHE A 244 5.46 -5.62 15.06
C PHE A 244 4.09 -5.60 15.75
N PHE A 245 3.13 -6.36 15.24
CA PHE A 245 1.75 -6.37 15.72
C PHE A 245 1.51 -7.24 16.96
N ASN A 246 2.48 -8.03 17.43
CA ASN A 246 2.30 -8.89 18.60
C ASN A 246 1.83 -8.13 19.85
N ASP A 247 2.38 -6.96 20.08
CA ASP A 247 2.10 -6.09 21.22
C ASP A 247 1.36 -4.80 20.86
N VAL A 248 0.94 -4.62 19.61
CA VAL A 248 0.17 -3.47 19.16
C VAL A 248 -1.32 -3.75 19.28
N ASP A 249 -2.02 -3.05 20.15
CA ASP A 249 -3.47 -3.15 20.33
C ASP A 249 -4.21 -2.23 19.34
N ILE A 250 -3.73 -1.01 19.18
CA ILE A 250 -4.33 -0.01 18.31
C ILE A 250 -3.30 0.37 17.25
N LEU A 251 -3.68 0.33 15.98
CA LEU A 251 -2.88 0.91 14.90
C LEU A 251 -3.38 2.31 14.59
N ALA A 252 -2.52 3.32 14.76
CA ALA A 252 -2.80 4.68 14.33
C ALA A 252 -2.27 4.91 12.90
N VAL A 253 -3.13 5.44 12.02
CA VAL A 253 -2.80 5.81 10.64
C VAL A 253 -3.15 7.29 10.41
N PRO A 254 -2.39 8.22 11.03
CA PRO A 254 -2.70 9.65 11.00
C PRO A 254 -2.14 10.34 9.74
N SER A 255 -2.15 9.62 8.61
CA SER A 255 -1.60 10.13 7.36
C SER A 255 -2.36 11.37 6.87
N ARG A 256 -1.63 12.41 6.44
CA ARG A 256 -2.20 13.59 5.76
C ARG A 256 -2.75 13.22 4.40
N GLU A 257 -2.09 12.26 3.76
CA GLU A 257 -2.49 11.70 2.46
C GLU A 257 -2.29 10.19 2.48
N GLU A 258 -3.35 9.45 2.22
CA GLU A 258 -3.32 8.00 2.05
C GLU A 258 -4.25 7.60 0.91
N PRO A 259 -3.73 7.36 -0.28
CA PRO A 259 -4.56 7.01 -1.44
C PRO A 259 -5.29 5.68 -1.29
N PHE A 260 -4.70 4.71 -0.59
CA PHE A 260 -5.33 3.41 -0.34
C PHE A 260 -5.23 2.96 1.11
N GLY A 261 -4.00 2.79 1.64
CA GLY A 261 -3.82 2.39 3.03
C GLY A 261 -3.61 0.89 3.26
N LEU A 262 -2.64 0.26 2.58
CA LEU A 262 -2.29 -1.15 2.86
C LEU A 262 -2.02 -1.41 4.35
N VAL A 263 -1.45 -0.42 5.06
CA VAL A 263 -1.20 -0.50 6.50
C VAL A 263 -2.48 -0.68 7.32
N ILE A 264 -3.61 -0.16 6.84
CA ILE A 264 -4.94 -0.36 7.46
C ILE A 264 -5.34 -1.84 7.35
N LEU A 265 -5.21 -2.43 6.15
CA LEU A 265 -5.49 -3.85 5.93
C LEU A 265 -4.55 -4.75 6.75
N GLU A 266 -3.30 -4.35 6.93
CA GLU A 266 -2.35 -5.05 7.80
C GLU A 266 -2.78 -5.00 9.27
N GLY A 267 -3.33 -3.86 9.73
CA GLY A 267 -3.97 -3.75 11.05
C GLY A 267 -5.15 -4.72 11.20
N PHE A 268 -6.03 -4.79 10.20
CA PHE A 268 -7.16 -5.72 10.18
C PHE A 268 -6.69 -7.18 10.25
N LEU A 269 -5.69 -7.55 9.44
CA LEU A 269 -5.10 -8.89 9.41
C LEU A 269 -4.58 -9.31 10.78
N HIS A 270 -3.95 -8.40 11.50
CA HIS A 270 -3.33 -8.66 12.80
C HIS A 270 -4.24 -8.37 13.99
N SER A 271 -5.55 -8.25 13.76
CA SER A 271 -6.55 -7.98 14.80
C SER A 271 -6.24 -6.76 15.68
N ALA A 272 -5.51 -5.77 15.12
CA ALA A 272 -5.32 -4.48 15.76
C ALA A 272 -6.49 -3.56 15.38
N LEU A 273 -7.04 -2.82 16.37
CA LEU A 273 -8.06 -1.83 16.07
C LEU A 273 -7.41 -0.65 15.34
N VAL A 274 -7.96 -0.27 14.19
CA VAL A 274 -7.39 0.82 13.39
C VAL A 274 -8.11 2.13 13.66
N ILE A 275 -7.32 3.18 13.94
CA ILE A 275 -7.77 4.57 13.97
C ILE A 275 -7.05 5.30 12.84
N SER A 276 -7.78 5.78 11.84
CA SER A 276 -7.21 6.44 10.65
C SER A 276 -7.76 7.85 10.49
N SER A 277 -6.96 8.74 9.88
CA SER A 277 -7.47 9.98 9.33
C SER A 277 -8.49 9.69 8.21
N ASN A 278 -9.47 10.59 8.02
CA ASN A 278 -10.52 10.47 7.01
C ASN A 278 -10.04 10.84 5.59
N THR A 279 -8.82 10.41 5.24
CA THR A 279 -8.28 10.44 3.88
C THR A 279 -9.06 9.51 2.96
N GLU A 280 -8.82 9.57 1.64
CA GLU A 280 -9.52 8.70 0.69
C GLU A 280 -9.35 7.21 1.03
N GLY A 281 -8.11 6.78 1.33
CA GLY A 281 -7.86 5.40 1.77
C GLY A 281 -8.52 5.07 3.11
N GLY A 282 -8.50 6.02 4.07
CA GLY A 282 -9.19 5.85 5.35
C GLY A 282 -10.69 5.63 5.16
N LYS A 283 -11.36 6.52 4.40
CA LYS A 283 -12.82 6.42 4.10
C LYS A 283 -13.17 5.19 3.25
N LEU A 284 -12.28 4.75 2.37
CA LEU A 284 -12.48 3.56 1.55
C LEU A 284 -12.48 2.29 2.42
N LEU A 285 -11.51 2.19 3.34
CA LEU A 285 -11.27 0.96 4.08
C LEU A 285 -12.00 0.90 5.42
N ILE A 286 -12.33 2.05 6.04
CA ILE A 286 -12.94 2.10 7.37
C ILE A 286 -14.35 2.70 7.29
N LYS A 287 -15.31 1.99 7.85
CA LYS A 287 -16.62 2.53 8.20
C LYS A 287 -16.61 2.88 9.69
N ASP A 288 -16.63 4.19 9.98
CA ASP A 288 -16.46 4.73 11.33
C ASP A 288 -17.40 4.07 12.34
N ASN A 289 -16.88 3.69 13.51
CA ASN A 289 -17.55 2.98 14.60
C ASN A 289 -18.11 1.58 14.24
N ILE A 290 -17.75 1.00 13.08
CA ILE A 290 -18.19 -0.35 12.68
C ILE A 290 -17.00 -1.30 12.54
N ASP A 291 -15.99 -0.94 11.75
CA ASP A 291 -14.80 -1.75 11.48
C ASP A 291 -13.48 -1.01 11.77
N GLY A 292 -13.57 0.13 12.45
CA GLY A 292 -12.47 0.96 12.88
C GLY A 292 -12.98 2.34 13.28
N LEU A 293 -12.05 3.27 13.49
CA LEU A 293 -12.39 4.66 13.84
C LEU A 293 -11.77 5.61 12.82
N LEU A 294 -12.54 6.62 12.41
CA LEU A 294 -12.06 7.73 11.59
C LEU A 294 -12.01 9.00 12.43
N PHE A 295 -10.95 9.76 12.26
CA PHE A 295 -10.82 11.12 12.80
C PHE A 295 -10.60 12.12 11.66
N GLU A 296 -10.91 13.38 11.93
CA GLU A 296 -10.73 14.47 10.97
C GLU A 296 -9.24 14.67 10.64
N ASN A 297 -8.91 14.68 9.35
CA ASN A 297 -7.53 14.78 8.89
C ASN A 297 -6.82 15.99 9.51
N GLU A 298 -5.58 15.78 9.96
CA GLU A 298 -4.71 16.74 10.66
C GLU A 298 -5.26 17.24 12.01
N ASN A 299 -6.42 16.78 12.47
CA ASN A 299 -7.00 17.21 13.73
C ASN A 299 -6.49 16.38 14.92
N VAL A 300 -5.47 16.90 15.60
CA VAL A 300 -4.84 16.29 16.79
C VAL A 300 -5.88 16.05 17.91
N ASN A 301 -6.78 17.01 18.15
CA ASN A 301 -7.77 16.91 19.21
C ASN A 301 -8.81 15.82 18.92
N ASP A 302 -9.21 15.68 17.66
CA ASP A 302 -10.15 14.64 17.27
C ASP A 302 -9.53 13.25 17.38
N LEU A 303 -8.27 13.09 16.95
CA LEU A 303 -7.52 11.83 17.17
C LEU A 303 -7.43 11.49 18.66
N ALA A 304 -7.10 12.45 19.52
CA ALA A 304 -7.04 12.23 20.96
C ALA A 304 -8.42 11.82 21.53
N LYS A 305 -9.51 12.47 21.10
CA LYS A 305 -10.88 12.08 21.48
C LYS A 305 -11.24 10.66 21.05
N LYS A 306 -10.89 10.24 19.82
CA LYS A 306 -11.14 8.87 19.33
C LYS A 306 -10.36 7.84 20.14
N ILE A 307 -9.11 8.11 20.49
CA ILE A 307 -8.31 7.25 21.37
C ILE A 307 -8.96 7.15 22.75
N ILE A 308 -9.29 8.27 23.40
CA ILE A 308 -9.93 8.29 24.72
C ILE A 308 -11.28 7.56 24.69
N TRP A 309 -12.10 7.80 23.67
CA TRP A 309 -13.36 7.11 23.51
C TRP A 309 -13.18 5.59 23.47
N LEU A 310 -12.17 5.10 22.73
CA LEU A 310 -11.88 3.67 22.65
C LEU A 310 -11.44 3.12 24.02
N LEU A 311 -10.57 3.82 24.74
CA LEU A 311 -10.11 3.42 26.07
C LEU A 311 -11.27 3.30 27.07
N GLN A 312 -12.31 4.12 26.93
CA GLN A 312 -13.53 4.08 27.73
C GLN A 312 -14.51 2.98 27.26
N ASN A 313 -14.38 2.49 26.02
CA ASN A 313 -15.30 1.56 25.38
C ASN A 313 -14.61 0.27 24.90
N LEU A 314 -13.66 -0.26 25.66
CA LEU A 314 -12.86 -1.44 25.26
C LEU A 314 -13.72 -2.71 24.99
N LEU A 315 -14.95 -2.79 25.51
CA LEU A 315 -15.88 -3.86 25.16
C LEU A 315 -16.23 -3.89 23.66
N LYS A 316 -16.14 -2.76 22.95
CA LYS A 316 -16.37 -2.69 21.51
C LYS A 316 -15.16 -3.14 20.67
N TYR A 317 -13.98 -3.25 21.28
CA TYR A 317 -12.74 -3.58 20.59
C TYR A 317 -12.86 -4.84 19.73
N HIS A 318 -13.30 -5.95 20.34
CA HIS A 318 -13.42 -7.22 19.63
C HIS A 318 -14.47 -7.20 18.52
N LEU A 319 -15.57 -6.48 18.73
CA LEU A 319 -16.59 -6.34 17.71
C LEU A 319 -16.01 -5.60 16.47
N LEU A 320 -15.35 -4.47 16.68
CA LEU A 320 -14.78 -3.65 15.61
C LEU A 320 -13.68 -4.40 14.85
N THR A 321 -12.76 -5.06 15.56
CA THR A 321 -11.66 -5.82 14.92
C THR A 321 -12.16 -7.05 14.17
N LYS A 322 -13.21 -7.73 14.66
CA LYS A 322 -13.84 -8.84 13.95
C LYS A 322 -14.53 -8.39 12.67
N GLN A 323 -15.23 -7.26 12.69
CA GLN A 323 -15.86 -6.68 11.49
C GLN A 323 -14.79 -6.25 10.48
N ALA A 324 -13.70 -5.62 10.95
CA ALA A 324 -12.56 -5.25 10.13
C ALA A 324 -11.92 -6.45 9.42
N TYR A 325 -11.69 -7.53 10.16
CA TYR A 325 -11.15 -8.76 9.58
C TYR A 325 -12.11 -9.40 8.58
N SER A 326 -13.41 -9.46 8.89
CA SER A 326 -14.41 -9.97 7.95
C SER A 326 -14.46 -9.18 6.64
N LYS A 327 -14.35 -7.85 6.72
CA LYS A 327 -14.25 -6.98 5.54
C LYS A 327 -12.98 -7.25 4.73
N LEU A 328 -11.82 -7.40 5.40
CA LEU A 328 -10.58 -7.79 4.75
C LEU A 328 -10.73 -9.10 3.97
N GLU A 329 -11.31 -10.12 4.61
CA GLU A 329 -11.46 -11.45 4.04
C GLU A 329 -12.40 -11.47 2.82
N ASN A 330 -13.47 -10.67 2.84
CA ASN A 330 -14.47 -10.63 1.78
C ASN A 330 -14.13 -9.68 0.64
N GLU A 331 -13.47 -8.54 0.92
CA GLU A 331 -13.34 -7.46 -0.05
C GLU A 331 -11.89 -7.20 -0.48
N PHE A 332 -10.90 -7.44 0.39
CA PHE A 332 -9.52 -7.01 0.18
C PHE A 332 -8.48 -8.13 0.28
N CYS A 333 -8.88 -9.36 -0.04
CA CYS A 333 -8.00 -10.52 -0.11
C CYS A 333 -7.53 -10.81 -1.55
N LEU A 334 -6.49 -11.65 -1.70
CA LEU A 334 -5.93 -11.99 -3.02
C LEU A 334 -6.94 -12.67 -3.95
N SER A 335 -7.88 -13.45 -3.43
CA SER A 335 -8.92 -14.08 -4.26
C SER A 335 -9.85 -13.03 -4.88
N THR A 336 -10.25 -12.00 -4.13
CA THR A 336 -11.03 -10.88 -4.65
C THR A 336 -10.23 -10.08 -5.68
N LEU A 337 -8.95 -9.81 -5.43
CA LEU A 337 -8.06 -9.16 -6.41
C LEU A 337 -7.96 -9.99 -7.69
N SER A 338 -7.81 -11.31 -7.58
CA SER A 338 -7.74 -12.25 -8.73
C SER A 338 -8.99 -12.14 -9.61
N VAL A 339 -10.18 -12.19 -9.01
CA VAL A 339 -11.45 -12.03 -9.73
C VAL A 339 -11.56 -10.66 -10.42
N ASN A 340 -11.21 -9.60 -9.71
CA ASN A 340 -11.28 -8.23 -10.25
C ASN A 340 -10.31 -8.03 -11.42
N LEU A 341 -9.09 -8.54 -11.32
CA LEU A 341 -8.12 -8.51 -12.42
C LEU A 341 -8.59 -9.35 -13.61
N GLN A 342 -9.13 -10.53 -13.37
CA GLN A 342 -9.71 -11.38 -14.44
C GLN A 342 -10.82 -10.66 -15.21
N ASN A 343 -11.71 -9.95 -14.51
CA ASN A 343 -12.78 -9.16 -15.12
C ASN A 343 -12.22 -8.02 -15.99
N VAL A 344 -11.17 -7.35 -15.56
CA VAL A 344 -10.47 -6.33 -16.35
C VAL A 344 -9.83 -6.94 -17.58
N LEU A 345 -9.11 -8.07 -17.42
CA LEU A 345 -8.44 -8.74 -18.53
C LEU A 345 -9.43 -9.25 -19.59
N PHE A 346 -10.60 -9.74 -19.16
CA PHE A 346 -11.67 -10.12 -20.08
C PHE A 346 -12.13 -8.93 -20.95
N LYS A 347 -12.35 -7.76 -20.35
CA LYS A 347 -12.70 -6.54 -21.09
C LYS A 347 -11.60 -6.06 -22.04
N ILE A 348 -10.33 -6.26 -21.68
CA ILE A 348 -9.18 -5.91 -22.53
C ILE A 348 -9.10 -6.84 -23.75
N GLN A 349 -9.59 -8.07 -23.68
CA GLN A 349 -9.55 -9.05 -24.78
C GLN A 349 -10.65 -8.84 -25.82
N GLN A 350 -11.76 -8.23 -25.44
CA GLN A 350 -12.84 -7.82 -26.36
C GLN A 350 -12.42 -6.62 -27.23
#